data_b1bba42a8323e353c7667b5580e0a0d2
#
_entry.id   b1bba42a8323e353c7667b5580e0a0d2
#
_cell.length_a   1.000
_cell.length_b   1.000
_cell.length_c   1.000
_cell.angle_alpha   90.00
_cell.angle_beta   90.00
_cell.angle_gamma   90.00
#
_symmetry.space_group_name_H-M   'P 1'
#
loop_
_entity.id
_entity.type
_entity.pdbx_description
1 polymer ?
#
loop_
_entity_poly.entity_id
_entity_poly.type
_entity_poly.pdbx_seq_one_letter_code
_entity_poly.pdbx_strand_id
1 'polypeptide(L)'
;YKEDIKKSQIIMFPGGFSAGDEPDGSAKFFATVFRNEAMMEEIDKLLHDRDGLVLGICNGFQTLIKLGLLTGGKIEPQKADSPTLTTNNIGRHISRMAYLKVVSNLSPWLRKAELGGVYCNPMSHGEGRFVANEEWLAKLRANGQIAIQYSDPNGNLSVSEEWNPNGSYQCIEGITSPDGRILGK
;
A
#
# COMPACT_ATOMS: atom_id res chain seq x y z
N TYR A 1 -12.78 -19.00 -3.08
CA TYR A 1 -12.05 -17.93 -2.34
C TYR A 1 -12.58 -17.74 -0.91
N LYS A 2 -13.94 -17.70 -0.67
CA LYS A 2 -14.49 -17.48 0.68
C LYS A 2 -14.01 -18.55 1.68
N GLU A 3 -14.05 -19.82 1.30
CA GLU A 3 -13.62 -20.93 2.15
C GLU A 3 -12.09 -20.95 2.38
N ASP A 4 -11.33 -20.43 1.43
CA ASP A 4 -9.87 -20.31 1.56
C ASP A 4 -9.53 -19.18 2.56
N ILE A 5 -10.23 -18.03 2.48
CA ILE A 5 -10.06 -16.91 3.41
C ILE A 5 -10.39 -17.33 4.84
N LYS A 6 -11.44 -18.12 5.06
CA LYS A 6 -11.82 -18.64 6.38
C LYS A 6 -10.71 -19.43 7.08
N LYS A 7 -9.88 -20.12 6.31
CA LYS A 7 -8.80 -20.97 6.81
C LYS A 7 -7.44 -20.25 6.86
N SER A 8 -7.35 -19.07 6.25
CA SER A 8 -6.12 -18.30 6.15
C SER A 8 -5.88 -17.44 7.39
N GLN A 9 -4.62 -17.23 7.74
CA GLN A 9 -4.14 -16.26 8.72
C GLN A 9 -3.55 -15.04 8.04
N ILE A 10 -3.13 -15.20 6.79
CA ILE A 10 -2.52 -14.14 5.99
C ILE A 10 -3.15 -14.15 4.60
N ILE A 11 -3.48 -12.97 4.10
CA ILE A 11 -3.87 -12.76 2.71
C ILE A 11 -2.84 -11.87 2.04
N MET A 12 -2.37 -12.29 0.86
CA MET A 12 -1.48 -11.49 0.04
C MET A 12 -2.14 -11.16 -1.29
N PHE A 13 -2.17 -9.88 -1.61
CA PHE A 13 -2.49 -9.35 -2.93
C PHE A 13 -1.18 -9.11 -3.68
N PRO A 14 -0.83 -9.94 -4.66
CA PRO A 14 0.44 -9.81 -5.39
C PRO A 14 0.41 -8.63 -6.36
N GLY A 15 1.58 -8.32 -6.88
CA GLY A 15 1.74 -7.42 -8.03
C GLY A 15 1.35 -8.09 -9.35
N GLY A 16 1.55 -7.35 -10.44
CA GLY A 16 1.19 -7.76 -11.80
C GLY A 16 -0.13 -7.13 -12.26
N PHE A 17 -0.52 -7.45 -13.48
CA PHE A 17 -1.76 -6.97 -14.07
C PHE A 17 -2.84 -8.05 -14.08
N SER A 18 -4.07 -7.68 -13.77
CA SER A 18 -5.25 -8.54 -13.88
C SER A 18 -5.98 -8.25 -15.18
N ALA A 19 -6.58 -9.28 -15.79
CA ALA A 19 -7.28 -9.17 -17.09
C ALA A 19 -8.45 -8.16 -17.14
N GLY A 20 -8.92 -7.67 -16.02
CA GLY A 20 -9.98 -6.66 -15.93
C GLY A 20 -9.49 -5.26 -15.54
N ASP A 21 -8.18 -5.02 -15.50
CA ASP A 21 -7.64 -3.72 -15.07
C ASP A 21 -7.66 -2.68 -16.19
N GLU A 22 -7.53 -3.09 -17.44
CA GLU A 22 -7.65 -2.21 -18.61
C GLU A 22 -9.13 -2.04 -19.05
N PRO A 23 -9.53 -0.85 -19.51
CA PRO A 23 -8.80 0.42 -19.62
C PRO A 23 -8.88 1.31 -18.38
N ASP A 24 -9.56 0.91 -17.34
CA ASP A 24 -9.95 1.77 -16.22
C ASP A 24 -8.93 1.80 -15.05
N GLY A 25 -7.75 1.25 -15.27
CA GLY A 25 -6.64 1.32 -14.33
C GLY A 25 -6.46 0.07 -13.45
N SER A 26 -5.30 0.00 -12.83
CA SER A 26 -4.84 -1.12 -12.02
C SER A 26 -5.76 -1.44 -10.84
N ALA A 27 -5.78 -2.70 -10.42
CA ALA A 27 -6.52 -3.21 -9.26
C ALA A 27 -8.05 -3.24 -9.36
N LYS A 28 -8.64 -2.91 -10.51
CA LYS A 28 -10.10 -2.88 -10.69
C LYS A 28 -10.74 -4.25 -10.46
N PHE A 29 -10.14 -5.31 -10.99
CA PHE A 29 -10.64 -6.66 -10.84
C PHE A 29 -10.73 -7.10 -9.38
N PHE A 30 -9.63 -7.01 -8.65
CA PHE A 30 -9.60 -7.38 -7.23
C PHE A 30 -10.54 -6.51 -6.39
N ALA A 31 -10.55 -5.19 -6.62
CA ALA A 31 -11.43 -4.29 -5.89
C ALA A 31 -12.92 -4.65 -6.09
N THR A 32 -13.31 -5.06 -7.30
CA THR A 32 -14.69 -5.49 -7.59
C THR A 32 -15.03 -6.80 -6.87
N VAL A 33 -14.13 -7.80 -6.93
CA VAL A 33 -14.34 -9.10 -6.26
C VAL A 33 -14.48 -8.95 -4.76
N PHE A 34 -13.61 -8.15 -4.13
CA PHE A 34 -13.57 -7.99 -2.68
C PHE A 34 -14.61 -7.02 -2.12
N ARG A 35 -15.35 -6.29 -2.96
CA ARG A 35 -16.54 -5.52 -2.56
C ARG A 35 -17.81 -6.37 -2.43
N ASN A 36 -17.75 -7.66 -2.72
CA ASN A 36 -18.85 -8.57 -2.44
C ASN A 36 -19.02 -8.74 -0.92
N GLU A 37 -20.25 -8.64 -0.41
CA GLU A 37 -20.56 -8.69 1.02
C GLU A 37 -19.95 -9.91 1.73
N ALA A 38 -20.02 -11.08 1.11
CA ALA A 38 -19.47 -12.30 1.69
C ALA A 38 -17.94 -12.28 1.81
N MET A 39 -17.25 -11.57 0.90
CA MET A 39 -15.80 -11.38 0.97
C MET A 39 -15.43 -10.32 1.98
N MET A 40 -16.18 -9.23 2.06
CA MET A 40 -16.00 -8.17 3.05
C MET A 40 -16.11 -8.73 4.47
N GLU A 41 -17.14 -9.54 4.74
CA GLU A 41 -17.34 -10.19 6.03
C GLU A 41 -16.16 -11.10 6.44
N GLU A 42 -15.63 -11.90 5.50
CA GLU A 42 -14.52 -12.80 5.81
C GLU A 42 -13.19 -12.08 6.00
N ILE A 43 -12.97 -10.96 5.29
CA ILE A 43 -11.81 -10.08 5.52
C ILE A 43 -11.92 -9.43 6.91
N ASP A 44 -13.07 -8.94 7.27
CA ASP A 44 -13.31 -8.34 8.58
C ASP A 44 -13.05 -9.34 9.72
N LYS A 45 -13.60 -10.57 9.60
CA LYS A 45 -13.33 -11.66 10.54
C LYS A 45 -11.84 -12.06 10.58
N LEU A 46 -11.16 -12.09 9.44
CA LEU A 46 -9.73 -12.36 9.42
C LEU A 46 -8.97 -11.32 10.24
N LEU A 47 -9.26 -10.04 10.04
CA LEU A 47 -8.53 -8.94 10.66
C LEU A 47 -8.85 -8.78 12.15
N HIS A 48 -10.13 -8.89 12.54
CA HIS A 48 -10.60 -8.52 13.87
C HIS A 48 -10.86 -9.72 14.80
N ASP A 49 -11.33 -10.86 14.25
CA ASP A 49 -11.64 -12.04 15.08
C ASP A 49 -10.47 -13.04 15.13
N ARG A 50 -9.72 -13.18 14.06
CA ARG A 50 -8.65 -14.19 13.92
C ARG A 50 -7.23 -13.64 14.02
N ASP A 51 -7.07 -12.36 14.32
CA ASP A 51 -5.76 -11.70 14.43
C ASP A 51 -4.89 -11.79 13.16
N GLY A 52 -5.55 -11.84 12.01
CA GLY A 52 -4.89 -12.03 10.72
C GLY A 52 -4.21 -10.79 10.16
N LEU A 53 -3.43 -11.01 9.09
CA LEU A 53 -2.66 -9.97 8.42
C LEU A 53 -2.96 -9.93 6.92
N VAL A 54 -2.83 -8.73 6.32
CA VAL A 54 -2.97 -8.54 4.88
C VAL A 54 -1.77 -7.77 4.33
N LEU A 55 -1.25 -8.25 3.20
CA LEU A 55 -0.14 -7.62 2.47
C LEU A 55 -0.56 -7.34 1.03
N GLY A 56 -0.30 -6.13 0.55
CA GLY A 56 -0.48 -5.76 -0.85
C GLY A 56 0.81 -5.23 -1.47
N ILE A 57 1.24 -5.84 -2.56
CA ILE A 57 2.45 -5.45 -3.28
C ILE A 57 2.08 -4.90 -4.66
N CYS A 58 2.56 -3.71 -5.01
CA CYS A 58 2.36 -3.09 -6.32
C CYS A 58 0.85 -3.00 -6.67
N ASN A 59 0.32 -3.76 -7.63
CA ASN A 59 -1.12 -3.85 -7.93
C ASN A 59 -1.96 -4.23 -6.69
N GLY A 60 -1.41 -5.05 -5.81
CA GLY A 60 -2.02 -5.36 -4.52
C GLY A 60 -2.11 -4.14 -3.60
N PHE A 61 -1.11 -3.27 -3.57
CA PHE A 61 -1.18 -1.99 -2.85
C PHE A 61 -2.30 -1.11 -3.41
N GLN A 62 -2.39 -0.99 -4.72
CA GLN A 62 -3.49 -0.28 -5.38
C GLN A 62 -4.86 -0.86 -5.03
N THR A 63 -4.97 -2.19 -4.95
CA THR A 63 -6.17 -2.89 -4.51
C THR A 63 -6.56 -2.48 -3.09
N LEU A 64 -5.62 -2.57 -2.15
CA LEU A 64 -5.87 -2.27 -0.74
C LEU A 64 -6.26 -0.81 -0.51
N ILE A 65 -5.65 0.13 -1.24
CA ILE A 65 -6.00 1.55 -1.11
C ILE A 65 -7.39 1.83 -1.71
N LYS A 66 -7.72 1.23 -2.86
CA LYS A 66 -9.05 1.34 -3.52
C LYS A 66 -10.16 0.71 -2.70
N LEU A 67 -9.86 -0.30 -1.90
CA LEU A 67 -10.81 -0.93 -0.98
C LEU A 67 -11.02 -0.13 0.32
N GLY A 68 -10.22 0.90 0.61
CA GLY A 68 -10.27 1.65 1.88
C GLY A 68 -9.54 0.96 3.04
N LEU A 69 -9.00 -0.22 2.83
CA LEU A 69 -8.35 -1.03 3.87
C LEU A 69 -7.13 -0.35 4.50
N LEU A 70 -6.35 0.39 3.72
CA LEU A 70 -5.18 1.12 4.22
C LEU A 70 -5.53 2.43 4.90
N THR A 71 -6.63 3.07 4.51
CA THR A 71 -7.03 4.36 5.08
C THR A 71 -7.87 4.21 6.34
N GLY A 72 -8.81 3.26 6.34
CA GLY A 72 -9.78 3.05 7.41
C GLY A 72 -9.68 1.71 8.15
N GLY A 73 -8.86 0.77 7.68
CA GLY A 73 -8.76 -0.58 8.27
C GLY A 73 -9.91 -1.52 7.92
N LYS A 74 -10.85 -1.08 7.09
CA LYS A 74 -12.02 -1.84 6.63
C LYS A 74 -12.32 -1.56 5.17
N ILE A 75 -13.10 -2.45 4.54
CA ILE A 75 -13.53 -2.22 3.16
C ILE A 75 -14.65 -1.17 3.15
N GLU A 76 -14.35 -0.04 2.53
CA GLU A 76 -15.28 1.08 2.36
C GLU A 76 -15.05 1.79 1.03
N PRO A 77 -16.07 2.47 0.48
CA PRO A 77 -15.90 3.24 -0.74
C PRO A 77 -14.88 4.36 -0.57
N GLN A 78 -14.02 4.54 -1.58
CA GLN A 78 -13.16 5.72 -1.64
C GLN A 78 -14.01 6.99 -1.79
N LYS A 79 -13.56 8.05 -1.12
CA LYS A 79 -14.07 9.41 -1.29
C LYS A 79 -13.20 10.17 -2.30
N ALA A 80 -13.68 11.30 -2.78
CA ALA A 80 -12.95 12.11 -3.75
C ALA A 80 -11.60 12.64 -3.23
N ASP A 81 -11.47 12.77 -1.92
CA ASP A 81 -10.29 13.24 -1.20
C ASP A 81 -9.39 12.11 -0.65
N SER A 82 -9.79 10.85 -0.86
CA SER A 82 -9.03 9.69 -0.35
C SER A 82 -7.64 9.59 -1.00
N PRO A 83 -6.62 9.16 -0.24
CA PRO A 83 -5.33 8.83 -0.81
C PRO A 83 -5.44 7.81 -1.93
N THR A 84 -4.57 7.91 -2.92
CA THR A 84 -4.54 6.96 -4.04
C THR A 84 -3.13 6.76 -4.59
N LEU A 85 -2.98 5.76 -5.44
CA LEU A 85 -1.82 5.56 -6.30
C LEU A 85 -2.20 5.94 -7.73
N THR A 86 -1.33 6.66 -8.39
CA THR A 86 -1.53 7.16 -9.76
C THR A 86 -0.29 6.98 -10.60
N THR A 87 -0.37 7.38 -11.86
CA THR A 87 0.74 7.32 -12.82
C THR A 87 1.97 8.04 -12.29
N ASN A 88 3.14 7.40 -12.47
CA ASN A 88 4.43 7.99 -12.15
C ASN A 88 4.57 9.37 -12.80
N ASN A 89 5.21 10.32 -12.12
CA ASN A 89 5.36 11.70 -12.63
C ASN A 89 6.10 11.78 -13.98
N ILE A 90 6.94 10.80 -14.30
CA ILE A 90 7.63 10.69 -15.60
C ILE A 90 6.72 10.15 -16.73
N GLY A 91 5.45 9.82 -16.45
CA GLY A 91 4.47 9.36 -17.43
C GLY A 91 4.73 7.97 -18.04
N ARG A 92 5.57 7.16 -17.42
CA ARG A 92 5.92 5.81 -17.92
C ARG A 92 6.28 4.84 -16.81
N HIS A 93 6.38 3.56 -17.17
CA HIS A 93 6.89 2.51 -16.31
C HIS A 93 8.34 2.77 -15.87
N ILE A 94 8.64 2.53 -14.62
CA ILE A 94 9.97 2.56 -14.03
C ILE A 94 10.31 1.18 -13.50
N SER A 95 11.51 0.69 -13.84
CA SER A 95 12.08 -0.53 -13.25
C SER A 95 13.52 -0.22 -12.84
N ARG A 96 13.78 -0.22 -11.52
CA ARG A 96 15.10 0.06 -10.96
C ARG A 96 15.22 -0.39 -9.51
N MET A 97 16.43 -0.37 -8.97
CA MET A 97 16.65 -0.46 -7.54
C MET A 97 16.33 0.89 -6.87
N ALA A 98 15.67 0.85 -5.73
CA ALA A 98 15.34 2.02 -4.92
C ALA A 98 15.74 1.78 -3.46
N TYR A 99 16.21 2.83 -2.79
CA TYR A 99 16.48 2.80 -1.36
C TYR A 99 15.23 3.17 -0.60
N LEU A 100 14.89 2.34 0.38
CA LEU A 100 13.67 2.41 1.15
C LEU A 100 14.02 2.49 2.63
N LYS A 101 13.53 3.53 3.30
CA LYS A 101 13.71 3.74 4.73
C LYS A 101 12.47 3.30 5.50
N VAL A 102 12.63 2.48 6.51
CA VAL A 102 11.57 2.12 7.45
C VAL A 102 11.37 3.28 8.44
N VAL A 103 10.19 3.89 8.43
CA VAL A 103 9.90 5.08 9.24
C VAL A 103 8.84 4.85 10.32
N SER A 104 8.22 3.67 10.33
CA SER A 104 7.32 3.22 11.38
C SER A 104 7.43 1.71 11.56
N ASN A 105 7.34 1.27 12.82
CA ASN A 105 7.27 -0.15 13.20
C ASN A 105 5.89 -0.52 13.78
N LEU A 106 4.85 0.27 13.47
CA LEU A 106 3.47 -0.02 13.87
C LEU A 106 3.02 -1.39 13.37
N SER A 107 3.42 -1.74 12.13
CA SER A 107 2.99 -2.97 11.49
C SER A 107 3.76 -4.20 11.95
N PRO A 108 3.07 -5.32 12.26
CA PRO A 108 3.71 -6.62 12.47
C PRO A 108 4.60 -7.08 11.30
N TRP A 109 4.29 -6.65 10.07
CA TRP A 109 5.09 -6.94 8.88
C TRP A 109 6.52 -6.39 8.96
N LEU A 110 6.71 -5.28 9.69
CA LEU A 110 8.00 -4.61 9.84
C LEU A 110 8.66 -4.84 11.20
N ARG A 111 8.12 -5.75 12.01
CA ARG A 111 8.58 -5.97 13.40
C ARG A 111 10.07 -6.34 13.52
N LYS A 112 10.63 -6.98 12.50
CA LYS A 112 12.04 -7.37 12.46
C LYS A 112 12.91 -6.37 11.67
N ALA A 113 12.31 -5.37 11.05
CA ALA A 113 13.06 -4.32 10.38
C ALA A 113 13.50 -3.26 11.40
N GLU A 114 14.70 -2.75 11.21
CA GLU A 114 15.23 -1.67 12.06
C GLU A 114 14.51 -0.36 11.73
N LEU A 115 14.01 0.33 12.75
CA LEU A 115 13.44 1.67 12.59
C LEU A 115 14.54 2.65 12.17
N GLY A 116 14.34 3.33 11.04
CA GLY A 116 15.36 4.15 10.40
C GLY A 116 16.28 3.37 9.46
N GLY A 117 16.20 2.03 9.45
CA GLY A 117 16.98 1.18 8.57
C GLY A 117 16.67 1.42 7.11
N VAL A 118 17.70 1.38 6.26
CA VAL A 118 17.63 1.62 4.81
C VAL A 118 17.92 0.33 4.07
N TYR A 119 17.02 -0.02 3.16
CA TYR A 119 17.07 -1.26 2.39
C TYR A 119 16.99 -0.94 0.90
N CYS A 120 17.79 -1.62 0.08
CA CYS A 120 17.77 -1.47 -1.37
C CYS A 120 16.89 -2.58 -1.98
N ASN A 121 15.76 -2.21 -2.56
CA ASN A 121 14.79 -3.15 -3.12
C ASN A 121 14.48 -2.82 -4.58
N PRO A 122 14.15 -3.84 -5.40
CA PRO A 122 13.65 -3.60 -6.74
C PRO A 122 12.26 -2.96 -6.70
N MET A 123 12.03 -2.00 -7.57
CA MET A 123 10.71 -1.45 -7.89
C MET A 123 10.43 -1.61 -9.38
N SER A 124 9.19 -1.87 -9.75
CA SER A 124 8.78 -2.03 -11.14
C SER A 124 7.27 -1.75 -11.26
N HIS A 125 6.92 -0.53 -11.69
CA HIS A 125 5.52 -0.11 -11.84
C HIS A 125 5.37 1.12 -12.73
N GLY A 126 4.16 1.32 -13.30
CA GLY A 126 3.75 2.51 -14.02
C GLY A 126 2.88 3.46 -13.19
N GLU A 127 2.20 2.93 -12.18
CA GLU A 127 1.20 3.61 -11.35
C GLU A 127 1.48 3.40 -9.86
N GLY A 128 2.67 3.75 -9.41
CA GLY A 128 3.08 3.63 -8.01
C GLY A 128 3.20 4.95 -7.26
N ARG A 129 2.85 6.08 -7.88
CA ARG A 129 2.93 7.39 -7.26
C ARG A 129 1.84 7.59 -6.23
N PHE A 130 2.23 7.64 -4.96
CA PHE A 130 1.32 7.95 -3.87
C PHE A 130 0.97 9.44 -3.86
N VAL A 131 -0.33 9.75 -3.83
CA VAL A 131 -0.86 11.12 -3.71
C VAL A 131 -1.94 11.19 -2.64
N ALA A 132 -1.93 12.27 -1.87
CA ALA A 132 -2.91 12.58 -0.85
C ALA A 132 -2.93 14.09 -0.58
N ASN A 133 -4.04 14.63 -0.07
CA ASN A 133 -4.08 16.01 0.39
C ASN A 133 -3.34 16.17 1.74
N GLU A 134 -3.11 17.42 2.15
CA GLU A 134 -2.36 17.72 3.38
C GLU A 134 -3.04 17.18 4.65
N GLU A 135 -4.37 17.15 4.70
CA GLU A 135 -5.13 16.60 5.82
C GLU A 135 -4.86 15.09 5.97
N TRP A 136 -4.91 14.33 4.88
CA TRP A 136 -4.57 12.92 4.88
C TRP A 136 -3.10 12.66 5.21
N LEU A 137 -2.18 13.46 4.66
CA LEU A 137 -0.75 13.33 4.96
C LEU A 137 -0.48 13.56 6.45
N ALA A 138 -1.11 14.58 7.05
CA ALA A 138 -1.00 14.87 8.48
C ALA A 138 -1.58 13.71 9.33
N LYS A 139 -2.74 13.19 8.94
CA LYS A 139 -3.40 12.06 9.62
C LYS A 139 -2.56 10.78 9.56
N LEU A 140 -2.07 10.42 8.38
CA LEU A 140 -1.23 9.22 8.21
C LEU A 140 0.06 9.31 9.03
N ARG A 141 0.65 10.50 9.09
CA ARG A 141 1.85 10.75 9.91
C ARG A 141 1.54 10.65 11.40
N ALA A 142 0.49 11.32 11.87
CA ALA A 142 0.10 11.31 13.29
C ALA A 142 -0.23 9.91 13.80
N ASN A 143 -0.81 9.06 12.95
CA ASN A 143 -1.17 7.68 13.28
C ASN A 143 0.00 6.70 13.13
N GLY A 144 1.17 7.12 12.64
CA GLY A 144 2.29 6.22 12.35
C GLY A 144 2.03 5.26 11.17
N GLN A 145 1.06 5.58 10.30
CA GLN A 145 0.66 4.75 9.16
C GLN A 145 1.63 4.85 7.97
N ILE A 146 2.47 5.89 7.89
CA ILE A 146 3.55 5.95 6.91
C ILE A 146 4.61 4.95 7.36
N ALA A 147 4.73 3.85 6.66
CA ALA A 147 5.58 2.73 7.06
C ALA A 147 6.97 2.78 6.42
N ILE A 148 7.00 3.09 5.12
CA ILE A 148 8.21 3.06 4.30
C ILE A 148 8.23 4.30 3.40
N GLN A 149 9.41 4.90 3.29
CA GLN A 149 9.64 6.06 2.39
C GLN A 149 10.84 5.82 1.49
N TYR A 150 10.78 6.34 0.28
CA TYR A 150 11.95 6.45 -0.60
C TYR A 150 13.00 7.35 0.04
N SER A 151 14.27 6.97 -0.07
CA SER A 151 15.39 7.73 0.49
C SER A 151 16.64 7.62 -0.39
N ASP A 152 17.66 8.38 -0.07
CA ASP A 152 19.01 8.13 -0.55
C ASP A 152 19.66 6.95 0.24
N PRO A 153 20.85 6.48 -0.13
CA PRO A 153 21.55 5.41 0.59
C PRO A 153 21.85 5.71 2.07
N ASN A 154 21.86 6.99 2.46
CA ASN A 154 22.12 7.44 3.84
C ASN A 154 20.81 7.62 4.63
N GLY A 155 19.65 7.35 4.02
CA GLY A 155 18.34 7.48 4.65
C GLY A 155 17.79 8.91 4.68
N ASN A 156 18.34 9.83 3.90
CA ASN A 156 17.76 11.16 3.75
C ASN A 156 16.64 11.15 2.72
N LEU A 157 15.54 11.81 3.04
CA LEU A 157 14.44 11.96 2.10
C LEU A 157 14.77 13.04 1.07
N SER A 158 14.46 12.79 -0.19
CA SER A 158 14.69 13.75 -1.28
C SER A 158 13.55 13.66 -2.29
N VAL A 159 13.11 14.80 -2.77
CA VAL A 159 12.09 14.90 -3.84
C VAL A 159 12.68 14.73 -5.24
N SER A 160 14.00 14.59 -5.36
CA SER A 160 14.65 14.37 -6.66
C SER A 160 14.23 13.03 -7.25
N GLU A 161 14.14 12.95 -8.56
CA GLU A 161 13.84 11.71 -9.32
C GLU A 161 14.84 10.59 -9.03
N GLU A 162 16.06 10.93 -8.64
CA GLU A 162 17.09 9.97 -8.29
C GLU A 162 16.67 9.12 -7.08
N TRP A 163 16.06 9.75 -6.05
CA TRP A 163 15.75 9.10 -4.78
C TRP A 163 14.25 8.96 -4.49
N ASN A 164 13.38 9.68 -5.22
CA ASN A 164 11.93 9.54 -5.21
C ASN A 164 11.44 9.33 -6.67
N PRO A 165 11.70 8.15 -7.23
CA PRO A 165 11.68 7.95 -8.69
C PRO A 165 10.30 8.05 -9.34
N ASN A 166 9.22 7.93 -8.58
CA ASN A 166 7.86 8.04 -9.09
C ASN A 166 7.16 9.37 -8.71
N GLY A 167 7.82 10.21 -7.91
CA GLY A 167 7.28 11.48 -7.47
C GLY A 167 6.22 11.38 -6.38
N SER A 168 6.25 10.30 -5.58
CA SER A 168 5.34 10.11 -4.45
C SER A 168 5.38 11.27 -3.45
N TYR A 169 4.23 11.70 -2.97
CA TYR A 169 4.13 12.76 -1.97
C TYR A 169 4.83 12.32 -0.68
N GLN A 170 5.63 13.23 -0.10
CA GLN A 170 6.47 12.97 1.07
C GLN A 170 7.34 11.70 0.95
N CYS A 171 7.73 11.33 -0.28
CA CYS A 171 8.50 10.12 -0.56
C CYS A 171 7.82 8.81 -0.10
N ILE A 172 6.50 8.80 0.11
CA ILE A 172 5.80 7.63 0.62
C ILE A 172 5.87 6.48 -0.40
N GLU A 173 6.43 5.35 0.05
CA GLU A 173 6.49 4.10 -0.73
C GLU A 173 5.49 3.07 -0.20
N GLY A 174 5.25 3.05 1.10
CA GLY A 174 4.32 2.13 1.72
C GLY A 174 3.61 2.69 2.94
N ILE A 175 2.35 2.31 3.10
CA ILE A 175 1.51 2.69 4.25
C ILE A 175 0.82 1.48 4.87
N THR A 176 0.40 1.63 6.13
CA THR A 176 -0.37 0.62 6.84
C THR A 176 -1.80 1.07 7.12
N SER A 177 -2.67 0.12 7.51
CA SER A 177 -3.91 0.43 8.21
C SER A 177 -3.64 1.10 9.57
N PRO A 178 -4.65 1.75 10.19
CA PRO A 178 -4.47 2.40 11.49
C PRO A 178 -3.96 1.49 12.60
N ASP A 179 -4.27 0.21 12.57
CA ASP A 179 -3.82 -0.83 13.51
C ASP A 179 -2.53 -1.56 13.07
N GLY A 180 -2.01 -1.25 11.88
CA GLY A 180 -0.80 -1.84 11.32
C GLY A 180 -0.94 -3.24 10.72
N ARG A 181 -2.12 -3.88 10.78
CA ARG A 181 -2.31 -5.26 10.30
C ARG A 181 -2.24 -5.40 8.79
N ILE A 182 -2.53 -4.34 8.08
CA ILE A 182 -2.52 -4.30 6.61
C ILE A 182 -1.35 -3.43 6.19
N LEU A 183 -0.50 -3.96 5.32
CA LEU A 183 0.61 -3.23 4.71
C LEU A 183 0.43 -3.21 3.20
N GLY A 184 0.50 -2.02 2.60
CA GLY A 184 0.61 -1.81 1.16
C GLY A 184 1.93 -1.15 0.79
N LYS A 185 2.63 -1.69 -0.18
CA LYS A 185 3.90 -1.15 -0.68
C LYS A 185 4.11 -1.46 -2.16
#